data_d05cef4eb03a932e20396517b41dbd3c
#
_entry.id   d05cef4eb03a932e20396517b41dbd3c
#
_cell.length_a   1.000
_cell.length_b   1.000
_cell.length_c   1.000
_cell.angle_alpha   90.00
_cell.angle_beta   90.00
_cell.angle_gamma   90.00
#
_symmetry.space_group_name_H-M   'P 1'
#
loop_
_entity.id
_entity.type
_entity.pdbx_description
1 polymer ?
#
loop_
_entity_poly.entity_id
_entity_poly.type
_entity_poly.pdbx_seq_one_letter_code
_entity_poly.pdbx_strand_id
1 'polypeptide(L)'
;PDIQASKEKAIVESFKLMADSKKLVRISELDMGYVDASNNSVTTAKLTEEQQKQMAEFYNFIVTKYLELVPAAQQWGICQWAATDSDPDSGWRAGEPIGLWDRGYNRKHTYAGFADALAGK
;
A
#
# COMPACT_ATOMS: atom_id res chain seq x y z
N PRO A 1 1.90 17.44 -0.25
CA PRO A 1 1.12 17.38 1.00
C PRO A 1 -0.38 17.21 0.72
N ASP A 2 -0.94 18.02 -0.18
CA ASP A 2 -2.39 18.01 -0.44
C ASP A 2 -2.87 16.73 -1.14
N ILE A 3 -2.05 16.15 -2.03
CA ILE A 3 -2.36 14.90 -2.73
C ILE A 3 -2.39 13.74 -1.73
N GLN A 4 -1.44 13.68 -0.80
CA GLN A 4 -1.39 12.62 0.21
C GLN A 4 -2.61 12.69 1.14
N ALA A 5 -2.91 13.86 1.69
CA ALA A 5 -4.08 14.08 2.55
C ALA A 5 -5.40 13.74 1.83
N SER A 6 -5.50 14.08 0.55
CA SER A 6 -6.66 13.74 -0.27
C SER A 6 -6.84 12.24 -0.47
N LYS A 7 -5.74 11.49 -0.70
CA LYS A 7 -5.75 10.03 -0.80
C LYS A 7 -6.16 9.38 0.52
N GLU A 8 -5.58 9.83 1.63
CA GLU A 8 -5.91 9.33 2.97
C GLU A 8 -7.40 9.52 3.31
N LYS A 9 -7.93 10.70 3.02
CA LYS A 9 -9.36 10.98 3.19
C LYS A 9 -10.22 10.03 2.35
N ALA A 10 -9.90 9.85 1.08
CA ALA A 10 -10.64 8.97 0.18
C ALA A 10 -10.63 7.50 0.66
N ILE A 11 -9.48 7.02 1.18
CA ILE A 11 -9.36 5.67 1.75
C ILE A 11 -10.27 5.51 2.97
N VAL A 12 -10.24 6.47 3.90
CA VAL A 12 -11.09 6.45 5.09
C VAL A 12 -12.59 6.44 4.72
N GLU A 13 -12.99 7.30 3.80
CA GLU A 13 -14.38 7.36 3.31
C GLU A 13 -14.80 6.05 2.63
N SER A 14 -13.93 5.46 1.81
CA SER A 14 -14.19 4.19 1.14
C SER A 14 -14.39 3.04 2.14
N PHE A 15 -13.53 2.91 3.15
CA PHE A 15 -13.70 1.86 4.16
C PHE A 15 -14.98 2.04 4.98
N LYS A 16 -15.36 3.27 5.30
CA LYS A 16 -16.65 3.55 5.98
C LYS A 16 -17.83 3.11 5.13
N LEU A 17 -17.84 3.46 3.85
CA LEU A 17 -18.89 3.05 2.92
C LEU A 17 -18.97 1.53 2.77
N MET A 18 -17.81 0.86 2.68
CA MET A 18 -17.76 -0.60 2.62
C MET A 18 -18.30 -1.24 3.91
N ALA A 19 -17.94 -0.71 5.07
CA ALA A 19 -18.45 -1.16 6.37
C ALA A 19 -19.97 -0.99 6.49
N ASP A 20 -20.50 0.12 6.00
CA ASP A 20 -21.94 0.40 5.99
C ASP A 20 -22.75 -0.57 5.12
N SER A 21 -22.11 -1.22 4.16
CA SER A 21 -22.75 -2.27 3.35
C SER A 21 -23.18 -3.51 4.14
N LYS A 22 -22.60 -3.72 5.32
CA LYS A 22 -22.77 -4.90 6.17
C LYS A 22 -22.35 -6.22 5.50
N LYS A 23 -21.51 -6.13 4.46
CA LYS A 23 -20.96 -7.28 3.74
C LYS A 23 -19.51 -7.53 4.15
N LEU A 24 -19.00 -8.72 3.80
CA LEU A 24 -17.57 -9.01 3.92
C LEU A 24 -16.77 -8.08 3.03
N VAL A 25 -15.71 -7.53 3.57
CA VAL A 25 -14.82 -6.57 2.90
C VAL A 25 -13.44 -7.18 2.73
N ARG A 26 -12.96 -7.21 1.49
CA ARG A 26 -11.60 -7.66 1.15
C ARG A 26 -10.90 -6.59 0.33
N ILE A 27 -9.64 -6.35 0.64
CA ILE A 27 -8.72 -5.72 -0.29
C ILE A 27 -8.12 -6.84 -1.14
N SER A 28 -8.45 -6.87 -2.43
CA SER A 28 -8.09 -7.99 -3.31
C SER A 28 -6.71 -7.84 -3.95
N GLU A 29 -6.29 -6.60 -4.19
CA GLU A 29 -5.06 -6.27 -4.90
C GLU A 29 -4.50 -4.96 -4.33
N LEU A 30 -3.82 -5.04 -3.19
CA LEU A 30 -3.15 -3.89 -2.60
C LEU A 30 -1.75 -3.76 -3.19
N ASP A 31 -1.52 -2.71 -3.93
CA ASP A 31 -0.19 -2.29 -4.35
C ASP A 31 -0.06 -0.77 -4.31
N MET A 32 1.16 -0.29 -4.36
CA MET A 32 1.42 1.12 -4.61
C MET A 32 2.76 1.29 -5.31
N GLY A 33 2.85 2.30 -6.17
CA GLY A 33 4.10 2.86 -6.66
C GLY A 33 4.38 4.19 -5.97
N TYR A 34 5.42 4.85 -6.39
CA TYR A 34 5.76 6.21 -5.97
C TYR A 34 5.71 7.14 -7.19
N VAL A 35 5.13 8.31 -7.00
CA VAL A 35 5.15 9.36 -8.02
C VAL A 35 5.87 10.59 -7.49
N ASP A 36 6.64 11.24 -8.35
CA ASP A 36 7.31 12.50 -8.03
C ASP A 36 6.35 13.70 -8.02
N ALA A 37 6.88 14.87 -7.73
CA ALA A 37 6.10 16.13 -7.71
C ALA A 37 5.48 16.48 -9.06
N SER A 38 5.99 15.93 -10.16
CA SER A 38 5.48 16.10 -11.52
C SER A 38 4.52 14.98 -11.94
N ASN A 39 4.14 14.12 -10.99
CA ASN A 39 3.27 12.96 -11.20
C ASN A 39 3.86 11.89 -12.13
N ASN A 40 5.18 11.80 -12.22
CA ASN A 40 5.84 10.72 -12.94
C ASN A 40 6.13 9.55 -11.99
N SER A 41 5.94 8.32 -12.47
CA SER A 41 6.33 7.11 -11.74
C SER A 41 7.84 7.07 -11.48
N VAL A 42 8.22 6.71 -10.26
CA VAL A 42 9.61 6.54 -9.84
C VAL A 42 9.90 5.05 -9.75
N THR A 43 10.92 4.61 -10.47
CA THR A 43 11.37 3.21 -10.43
C THR A 43 12.11 2.88 -9.14
N THR A 44 12.15 1.62 -8.72
CA THR A 44 12.88 1.15 -7.54
C THR A 44 14.34 1.65 -7.52
N ALA A 45 15.01 1.64 -8.68
CA ALA A 45 16.41 2.08 -8.80
C ALA A 45 16.62 3.58 -8.52
N LYS A 46 15.56 4.38 -8.58
CA LYS A 46 15.60 5.84 -8.37
C LYS A 46 15.01 6.27 -7.01
N LEU A 47 14.41 5.36 -6.27
CA LEU A 47 13.85 5.67 -4.95
C LEU A 47 14.94 6.02 -3.95
N THR A 48 14.74 7.13 -3.24
CA THR A 48 15.51 7.45 -2.04
C THR A 48 15.01 6.64 -0.85
N GLU A 49 15.85 6.50 0.18
CA GLU A 49 15.46 5.85 1.43
C GLU A 49 14.26 6.54 2.09
N GLU A 50 14.23 7.87 2.06
CA GLU A 50 13.11 8.65 2.59
C GLU A 50 11.79 8.35 1.87
N GLN A 51 11.82 8.24 0.54
CA GLN A 51 10.64 7.87 -0.24
C GLN A 51 10.17 6.44 0.09
N GLN A 52 11.11 5.52 0.32
CA GLN A 52 10.75 4.16 0.76
C GLN A 52 10.08 4.15 2.14
N LYS A 53 10.53 4.98 3.07
CA LYS A 53 9.89 5.16 4.38
C LYS A 53 8.49 5.74 4.26
N GLN A 54 8.31 6.76 3.42
CA GLN A 54 6.99 7.33 3.13
C GLN A 54 6.02 6.29 2.56
N MET A 55 6.49 5.40 1.69
CA MET A 55 5.69 4.29 1.19
C MET A 55 5.31 3.32 2.33
N ALA A 56 6.24 3.02 3.24
CA ALA A 56 5.97 2.15 4.39
C ALA A 56 4.93 2.76 5.33
N GLU A 57 5.02 4.05 5.61
CA GLU A 57 4.03 4.79 6.40
C GLU A 57 2.64 4.74 5.76
N PHE A 58 2.57 4.85 4.45
CA PHE A 58 1.29 4.78 3.75
C PHE A 58 0.70 3.37 3.72
N TYR A 59 1.52 2.32 3.60
CA TYR A 59 1.05 0.94 3.80
C TYR A 59 0.51 0.72 5.22
N ASN A 60 1.26 1.20 6.22
CA ASN A 60 0.80 1.14 7.61
C ASN A 60 -0.54 1.83 7.79
N PHE A 61 -0.69 3.04 7.25
CA PHE A 61 -1.95 3.79 7.28
C PHE A 61 -3.11 3.00 6.67
N ILE A 62 -2.95 2.46 5.45
CA ILE A 62 -4.03 1.73 4.76
C ILE A 62 -4.48 0.51 5.58
N VAL A 63 -3.53 -0.30 6.01
CA VAL A 63 -3.81 -1.53 6.78
C VAL A 63 -4.45 -1.20 8.13
N THR A 64 -3.90 -0.21 8.84
CA THR A 64 -4.47 0.26 10.11
C THR A 64 -5.91 0.75 9.93
N LYS A 65 -6.18 1.56 8.90
CA LYS A 65 -7.54 2.08 8.64
C LYS A 65 -8.52 0.98 8.24
N TYR A 66 -8.08 -0.03 7.49
CA TYR A 66 -8.90 -1.21 7.23
C TYR A 66 -9.29 -1.93 8.53
N LEU A 67 -8.33 -2.18 9.41
CA LEU A 67 -8.56 -2.87 10.68
C LEU A 67 -9.42 -2.05 11.67
N GLU A 68 -9.27 -0.72 11.66
CA GLU A 68 -10.03 0.18 12.54
C GLU A 68 -11.47 0.41 12.06
N LEU A 69 -11.69 0.61 10.76
CA LEU A 69 -12.95 1.10 10.21
C LEU A 69 -13.87 0.00 9.72
N VAL A 70 -13.31 -1.14 9.29
CA VAL A 70 -14.10 -2.30 8.91
C VAL A 70 -14.33 -3.17 10.16
N PRO A 71 -15.56 -3.41 10.60
CA PRO A 71 -15.83 -4.26 11.76
C PRO A 71 -15.21 -5.65 11.60
N ALA A 72 -14.66 -6.22 12.66
CA ALA A 72 -13.97 -7.53 12.63
C ALA A 72 -14.79 -8.63 11.95
N ALA A 73 -16.12 -8.66 12.19
CA ALA A 73 -17.00 -9.62 11.56
C ALA A 73 -17.19 -9.45 10.04
N GLN A 74 -16.76 -8.31 9.51
CA GLN A 74 -16.78 -8.00 8.06
C GLN A 74 -15.39 -8.08 7.43
N GLN A 75 -14.32 -8.21 8.20
CA GLN A 75 -12.95 -8.31 7.67
C GLN A 75 -12.74 -9.69 7.06
N TRP A 76 -12.58 -9.74 5.74
CA TRP A 76 -12.25 -10.98 5.05
C TRP A 76 -10.75 -11.12 4.77
N GLY A 77 -10.04 -10.01 4.59
CA GLY A 77 -8.60 -10.01 4.46
C GLY A 77 -8.04 -8.97 3.51
N ILE A 78 -6.71 -8.96 3.45
CA ILE A 78 -5.94 -8.12 2.55
C ILE A 78 -5.03 -9.01 1.72
N CYS A 79 -5.08 -8.87 0.41
CA CYS A 79 -4.18 -9.53 -0.52
C CYS A 79 -3.26 -8.47 -1.15
N GLN A 80 -1.96 -8.67 -0.98
CA GLN A 80 -0.95 -7.84 -1.63
C GLN A 80 -0.81 -8.25 -3.10
N TRP A 81 -0.70 -7.27 -3.99
CA TRP A 81 -0.35 -7.41 -5.38
C TRP A 81 0.87 -6.54 -5.71
N ALA A 82 2.00 -7.02 -6.10
CA ALA A 82 2.55 -8.36 -6.14
C ALA A 82 3.54 -8.55 -4.98
N ALA A 83 4.16 -9.75 -4.86
CA ALA A 83 5.12 -10.00 -3.79
C ALA A 83 6.38 -9.14 -3.92
N THR A 84 6.96 -9.09 -5.13
CA THR A 84 8.21 -8.36 -5.41
C THR A 84 7.97 -7.11 -6.25
N ASP A 85 8.97 -6.25 -6.27
CA ASP A 85 9.02 -5.12 -7.21
C ASP A 85 8.92 -5.62 -8.66
N SER A 86 8.33 -4.78 -9.52
CA SER A 86 8.15 -5.11 -10.92
C SER A 86 9.48 -5.19 -11.66
N ASP A 87 9.57 -6.14 -12.59
CA ASP A 87 10.70 -6.27 -13.48
C ASP A 87 10.79 -5.03 -14.40
N PRO A 88 12.01 -4.50 -14.67
CA PRO A 88 12.18 -3.39 -15.61
C PRO A 88 11.63 -3.68 -17.02
N ASP A 89 11.59 -4.94 -17.42
CA ASP A 89 11.08 -5.37 -18.72
C ASP A 89 9.60 -5.81 -18.69
N SER A 90 8.93 -5.63 -17.54
CA SER A 90 7.51 -5.95 -17.39
C SER A 90 6.64 -5.08 -18.30
N GLY A 91 5.61 -5.68 -18.88
CA GLY A 91 4.56 -4.93 -19.61
C GLY A 91 3.62 -4.15 -18.69
N TRP A 92 3.73 -4.33 -17.37
CA TRP A 92 2.91 -3.66 -16.37
C TRP A 92 3.77 -3.07 -15.25
N ARG A 93 3.69 -1.75 -15.05
CA ARG A 93 4.42 -1.00 -14.01
C ARG A 93 5.93 -1.28 -14.00
N ALA A 94 6.55 -1.30 -15.18
CA ALA A 94 7.95 -1.66 -15.40
C ALA A 94 8.92 -0.98 -14.42
N GLY A 95 9.62 -1.77 -13.62
CA GLY A 95 10.62 -1.32 -12.65
C GLY A 95 10.06 -0.57 -11.44
N GLU A 96 8.73 -0.50 -11.26
CA GLU A 96 8.15 0.21 -10.12
C GLU A 96 8.26 -0.57 -8.79
N PRO A 97 8.32 0.15 -7.65
CA PRO A 97 8.56 -0.41 -6.32
C PRO A 97 7.29 -0.98 -5.66
N ILE A 98 6.54 -1.82 -6.37
CA ILE A 98 5.20 -2.27 -5.99
C ILE A 98 5.16 -3.37 -4.94
N GLY A 99 6.28 -4.06 -4.70
CA GLY A 99 6.35 -5.22 -3.81
C GLY A 99 6.63 -4.87 -2.35
N LEU A 100 6.38 -5.85 -1.48
CA LEU A 100 6.86 -5.85 -0.10
C LEU A 100 8.31 -6.36 0.01
N TRP A 101 8.76 -7.08 -1.00
CA TRP A 101 10.14 -7.53 -1.18
C TRP A 101 10.73 -6.88 -2.44
N ASP A 102 12.03 -6.71 -2.45
CA ASP A 102 12.75 -6.37 -3.67
C ASP A 102 12.86 -7.60 -4.60
N ARG A 103 13.44 -7.42 -5.79
CA ARG A 103 13.64 -8.52 -6.75
C ARG A 103 14.65 -9.58 -6.29
N GLY A 104 15.46 -9.27 -5.28
CA GLY A 104 16.36 -10.21 -4.61
C GLY A 104 15.73 -10.91 -3.41
N TYR A 105 14.42 -10.73 -3.21
CA TYR A 105 13.64 -11.26 -2.07
C TYR A 105 14.08 -10.72 -0.71
N ASN A 106 14.73 -9.56 -0.65
CA ASN A 106 14.96 -8.86 0.60
C ASN A 106 13.71 -8.08 1.01
N ARG A 107 13.43 -8.05 2.32
CA ARG A 107 12.33 -7.27 2.88
C ARG A 107 12.60 -5.77 2.70
N LYS A 108 11.61 -5.05 2.22
CA LYS A 108 11.65 -3.59 2.05
C LYS A 108 11.05 -2.88 3.26
N HIS A 109 11.18 -1.55 3.32
CA HIS A 109 10.47 -0.74 4.32
C HIS A 109 8.96 -0.94 4.24
N THR A 110 8.40 -1.12 3.04
CA THR A 110 6.97 -1.41 2.83
C THR A 110 6.51 -2.70 3.50
N TYR A 111 7.37 -3.74 3.56
CA TYR A 111 7.10 -4.95 4.33
C TYR A 111 6.93 -4.63 5.83
N ALA A 112 7.83 -3.82 6.39
CA ALA A 112 7.75 -3.43 7.80
C ALA A 112 6.47 -2.65 8.08
N GLY A 113 6.16 -1.65 7.27
CA GLY A 113 4.93 -0.86 7.42
C GLY A 113 3.66 -1.72 7.40
N PHE A 114 3.59 -2.67 6.48
CA PHE A 114 2.47 -3.61 6.37
C PHE A 114 2.38 -4.53 7.59
N ALA A 115 3.50 -5.15 7.98
CA ALA A 115 3.55 -6.10 9.09
C ALA A 115 3.29 -5.43 10.45
N ASP A 116 3.83 -4.23 10.67
CA ASP A 116 3.63 -3.45 11.89
C ASP A 116 2.16 -3.06 12.07
N ALA A 117 1.50 -2.63 11.02
CA ALA A 117 0.07 -2.34 11.07
C ALA A 117 -0.78 -3.58 11.43
N LEU A 118 -0.46 -4.75 10.86
CA LEU A 118 -1.12 -6.00 11.23
C LEU A 118 -0.88 -6.39 12.70
N ALA A 119 0.26 -6.01 13.25
CA ALA A 119 0.61 -6.22 14.66
C ALA A 119 0.09 -5.12 15.61
N GLY A 120 -0.61 -4.12 15.10
CA GLY A 120 -1.13 -2.98 15.88
C GLY A 120 -0.04 -1.99 16.33
N LYS A 121 1.00 -1.82 15.53
CA LYS A 121 2.14 -0.93 15.80
C LYS A 121 2.20 0.22 14.82
#